data_55db8f5ac9e39977887085ab001579ed
#
_entry.id   55db8f5ac9e39977887085ab001579ed
#
_cell.length_a   1.000
_cell.length_b   1.000
_cell.length_c   1.000
_cell.angle_alpha   90.00
_cell.angle_beta   90.00
_cell.angle_gamma   90.00
#
_symmetry.space_group_name_H-M   'P 1'
#
loop_
_entity.id
_entity.type
_entity.pdbx_description
1 polymer ?
#
loop_
_entity_poly.entity_id
_entity_poly.type
_entity_poly.pdbx_seq_one_letter_code
_entity_poly.pdbx_strand_id
1 'polypeptide(L)'
;MYFLIMLIGKANDGRILLGLIFPAVIVGIVCAMFFIYKKREKVRTEKLTKIFQELGFPFQAAVDPVLLERLSGFPLMNIGRGKQLTNVISVEGPNADIAVFDYRYVTGGGDDRRVRKQTVMSVESTSLVHPVFNLRPEGFWSKVGAAFGGQDIDFVEHPDFSEKYVLKGESEEEVRIYMDTMLLDFFAAQNKICCEAREGAILYYHRYKRVDPDAEQLQKFMEDGMRVFEELLARQSRPGGRSA
;
A
#
# COMPACT_ATOMS: atom_id res chain seq x y z
N MET A 1 54.10 -33.75 29.35
CA MET A 1 54.06 -32.48 28.54
C MET A 1 53.41 -32.68 27.17
N TYR A 2 53.71 -33.74 26.43
CA TYR A 2 53.10 -34.03 25.08
C TYR A 2 51.59 -34.34 25.15
N PHE A 3 51.08 -34.98 26.19
CA PHE A 3 49.67 -35.32 26.32
C PHE A 3 48.78 -34.07 26.56
N LEU A 4 49.31 -33.06 27.25
CA LEU A 4 48.61 -31.79 27.50
C LEU A 4 48.52 -30.92 26.26
N ILE A 5 49.55 -30.93 25.40
CA ILE A 5 49.57 -30.24 24.12
C ILE A 5 48.56 -30.86 23.14
N MET A 6 48.41 -32.17 23.13
CA MET A 6 47.44 -32.87 22.30
C MET A 6 45.98 -32.63 22.72
N LEU A 7 45.73 -32.47 24.03
CA LEU A 7 44.42 -32.12 24.57
C LEU A 7 44.03 -30.66 24.28
N ILE A 8 45.00 -29.73 24.31
CA ILE A 8 44.78 -28.32 23.98
C ILE A 8 44.54 -28.13 22.46
N GLY A 9 45.25 -28.89 21.61
CA GLY A 9 45.01 -28.91 20.16
C GLY A 9 43.60 -29.38 19.82
N LYS A 10 43.17 -30.50 20.41
CA LYS A 10 41.81 -31.04 20.17
C LYS A 10 40.68 -30.16 20.69
N ALA A 11 40.91 -29.46 21.81
CA ALA A 11 39.94 -28.47 22.32
C ALA A 11 39.85 -27.20 21.47
N ASN A 12 40.96 -26.80 20.83
CA ASN A 12 41.01 -25.65 19.94
C ASN A 12 40.32 -25.93 18.61
N ASP A 13 40.49 -27.11 18.03
CA ASP A 13 39.84 -27.55 16.80
C ASP A 13 38.32 -27.61 16.96
N GLY A 14 37.79 -28.09 18.09
CA GLY A 14 36.36 -28.11 18.38
C GLY A 14 35.75 -26.69 18.51
N ARG A 15 36.48 -25.75 19.10
CA ARG A 15 36.04 -24.34 19.22
C ARG A 15 36.08 -23.62 17.89
N ILE A 16 37.08 -23.86 17.08
CA ILE A 16 37.19 -23.32 15.72
C ILE A 16 36.06 -23.89 14.86
N LEU A 17 35.81 -25.17 14.93
CA LEU A 17 34.75 -25.85 14.20
C LEU A 17 33.36 -25.28 14.57
N LEU A 18 33.08 -25.11 15.86
CA LEU A 18 31.83 -24.50 16.35
C LEU A 18 31.71 -23.05 15.91
N GLY A 19 32.81 -22.30 15.92
CA GLY A 19 32.87 -20.90 15.44
C GLY A 19 32.60 -20.74 13.96
N LEU A 20 32.83 -21.74 13.12
CA LEU A 20 32.52 -21.74 11.69
C LEU A 20 31.12 -22.27 11.36
N ILE A 21 30.64 -23.27 12.13
CA ILE A 21 29.31 -23.88 11.93
C ILE A 21 28.21 -22.87 12.21
N PHE A 22 28.30 -22.06 13.27
CA PHE A 22 27.26 -21.10 13.65
C PHE A 22 26.98 -20.05 12.59
N PRO A 23 27.96 -19.32 12.04
CA PRO A 23 27.71 -18.39 10.94
C PRO A 23 27.24 -19.10 9.66
N ALA A 24 27.72 -20.31 9.36
CA ALA A 24 27.26 -21.09 8.20
C ALA A 24 25.77 -21.45 8.30
N VAL A 25 25.31 -21.85 9.48
CA VAL A 25 23.89 -22.13 9.74
C VAL A 25 23.05 -20.86 9.58
N ILE A 26 23.50 -19.72 10.10
CA ILE A 26 22.79 -18.43 9.93
C ILE A 26 22.69 -18.07 8.45
N VAL A 27 23.77 -18.16 7.70
CA VAL A 27 23.77 -17.90 6.25
C VAL A 27 22.80 -18.85 5.54
N GLY A 28 22.81 -20.14 5.89
CA GLY A 28 21.88 -21.14 5.35
C GLY A 28 20.41 -20.77 5.60
N ILE A 29 20.08 -20.33 6.81
CA ILE A 29 18.74 -19.89 7.18
C ILE A 29 18.34 -18.64 6.37
N VAL A 30 19.22 -17.65 6.29
CA VAL A 30 18.97 -16.42 5.50
C VAL A 30 18.76 -16.73 4.03
N CYS A 31 19.58 -17.59 3.45
CA CYS A 31 19.40 -18.06 2.07
C CYS A 31 18.08 -18.79 1.88
N ALA A 32 17.73 -19.71 2.78
CA ALA A 32 16.45 -20.43 2.72
C ALA A 32 15.26 -19.48 2.80
N MET A 33 15.28 -18.51 3.73
CA MET A 33 14.25 -17.48 3.84
C MET A 33 14.12 -16.65 2.55
N PHE A 34 15.25 -16.28 1.94
CA PHE A 34 15.25 -15.54 0.68
C PHE A 34 14.66 -16.36 -0.48
N PHE A 35 14.98 -17.65 -0.58
CA PHE A 35 14.39 -18.54 -1.59
C PHE A 35 12.90 -18.76 -1.37
N ILE A 36 12.46 -18.97 -0.13
CA ILE A 36 11.04 -19.09 0.22
C ILE A 36 10.30 -17.79 -0.15
N TYR A 37 10.88 -16.66 0.17
CA TYR A 37 10.31 -15.36 -0.20
C TYR A 37 10.15 -15.22 -1.71
N LYS A 38 11.21 -15.45 -2.48
CA LYS A 38 11.15 -15.38 -3.95
C LYS A 38 10.13 -16.36 -4.54
N LYS A 39 10.07 -17.58 -4.01
CA LYS A 39 9.09 -18.59 -4.44
C LYS A 39 7.65 -18.11 -4.20
N ARG A 40 7.37 -17.51 -3.04
CA ARG A 40 6.04 -16.97 -2.73
C ARG A 40 5.63 -15.83 -3.66
N GLU A 41 6.54 -14.91 -3.97
CA GLU A 41 6.26 -13.82 -4.92
C GLU A 41 6.02 -14.38 -6.33
N LYS A 42 6.82 -15.34 -6.78
CA LYS A 42 6.66 -16.00 -8.08
C LYS A 42 5.28 -16.69 -8.19
N VAL A 43 4.92 -17.49 -7.18
CA VAL A 43 3.60 -18.18 -7.14
C VAL A 43 2.45 -17.17 -7.15
N ARG A 44 2.59 -16.02 -6.43
CA ARG A 44 1.59 -14.96 -6.47
C ARG A 44 1.43 -14.38 -7.86
N THR A 45 2.54 -14.02 -8.51
CA THR A 45 2.54 -13.47 -9.87
C THR A 45 1.92 -14.45 -10.86
N GLU A 46 2.29 -15.74 -10.79
CA GLU A 46 1.73 -16.79 -11.67
C GLU A 46 0.20 -16.93 -11.51
N LYS A 47 -0.30 -16.90 -10.26
CA LYS A 47 -1.74 -16.94 -9.99
C LYS A 47 -2.46 -15.71 -10.55
N LEU A 48 -1.92 -14.51 -10.32
CA LEU A 48 -2.49 -13.27 -10.85
C LEU A 48 -2.49 -13.29 -12.38
N THR A 49 -1.37 -13.70 -13.00
CA THR A 49 -1.28 -13.85 -14.46
C THR A 49 -2.41 -14.72 -14.99
N LYS A 50 -2.63 -15.89 -14.37
CA LYS A 50 -3.68 -16.82 -14.79
C LYS A 50 -5.08 -16.19 -14.68
N ILE A 51 -5.40 -15.58 -13.53
CA ILE A 51 -6.70 -14.96 -13.29
C ILE A 51 -6.99 -13.88 -14.35
N PHE A 52 -6.02 -12.98 -14.59
CA PHE A 52 -6.26 -11.86 -15.50
C PHE A 52 -6.21 -12.25 -16.96
N GLN A 53 -5.44 -13.27 -17.33
CA GLN A 53 -5.52 -13.87 -18.66
C GLN A 53 -6.88 -14.52 -18.94
N GLU A 54 -7.44 -15.23 -17.96
CA GLU A 54 -8.78 -15.82 -18.06
C GLU A 54 -9.88 -14.76 -18.16
N LEU A 55 -9.69 -13.61 -17.52
CA LEU A 55 -10.61 -12.47 -17.58
C LEU A 55 -10.39 -11.55 -18.80
N GLY A 56 -9.35 -11.80 -19.60
CA GLY A 56 -9.02 -11.01 -20.79
C GLY A 56 -8.41 -9.63 -20.50
N PHE A 57 -7.91 -9.40 -19.30
CA PHE A 57 -7.26 -8.13 -18.95
C PHE A 57 -5.76 -8.15 -19.23
N PRO A 58 -5.19 -7.03 -19.71
CA PRO A 58 -3.73 -6.87 -19.84
C PRO A 58 -3.07 -6.92 -18.47
N PHE A 59 -2.05 -7.77 -18.33
CA PHE A 59 -1.34 -7.97 -17.07
C PHE A 59 0.17 -7.82 -17.26
N GLN A 60 0.80 -6.95 -16.46
CA GLN A 60 2.23 -6.71 -16.43
C GLN A 60 2.83 -7.17 -15.08
N ALA A 61 3.61 -8.24 -15.12
CA ALA A 61 4.25 -8.80 -13.92
C ALA A 61 5.46 -7.99 -13.43
N ALA A 62 6.20 -7.39 -14.36
CA ALA A 62 7.43 -6.66 -14.08
C ALA A 62 7.17 -5.32 -13.38
N VAL A 63 8.25 -4.73 -12.85
CA VAL A 63 8.19 -3.37 -12.27
C VAL A 63 7.76 -2.38 -13.33
N ASP A 64 6.78 -1.55 -13.01
CA ASP A 64 6.31 -0.45 -13.84
C ASP A 64 6.81 0.91 -13.31
N PRO A 65 7.92 1.43 -13.84
CA PRO A 65 8.44 2.72 -13.42
C PRO A 65 7.62 3.90 -13.97
N VAL A 66 6.94 3.73 -15.10
CA VAL A 66 6.13 4.79 -15.73
C VAL A 66 4.90 5.07 -14.88
N LEU A 67 4.19 4.03 -14.47
CA LEU A 67 3.05 4.18 -13.58
C LEU A 67 3.49 4.72 -12.19
N LEU A 68 4.65 4.28 -11.68
CA LEU A 68 5.19 4.80 -10.42
C LEU A 68 5.47 6.31 -10.50
N GLU A 69 6.04 6.78 -11.60
CA GLU A 69 6.30 8.21 -11.81
C GLU A 69 4.99 9.00 -11.94
N ARG A 70 4.02 8.50 -12.73
CA ARG A 70 2.71 9.12 -12.88
C ARG A 70 1.99 9.30 -11.54
N LEU A 71 2.11 8.32 -10.64
CA LEU A 71 1.50 8.38 -9.31
C LEU A 71 2.39 9.07 -8.25
N SER A 72 3.54 9.64 -8.61
CA SER A 72 4.51 10.23 -7.67
C SER A 72 3.96 11.40 -6.84
N GLY A 73 2.92 12.08 -7.33
CA GLY A 73 2.20 13.13 -6.60
C GLY A 73 1.47 12.65 -5.35
N PHE A 74 1.13 11.36 -5.29
CA PHE A 74 0.40 10.79 -4.16
C PHE A 74 1.29 10.58 -2.94
N PRO A 75 0.77 10.90 -1.76
CA PRO A 75 1.45 10.70 -0.48
C PRO A 75 2.00 9.30 -0.26
N LEU A 76 1.23 8.25 -0.56
CA LEU A 76 1.68 6.87 -0.45
C LEU A 76 2.98 6.62 -1.23
N MET A 77 3.09 7.22 -2.42
CA MET A 77 4.25 7.04 -3.30
C MET A 77 5.49 7.79 -2.79
N ASN A 78 5.34 8.69 -1.80
CA ASN A 78 6.45 9.43 -1.21
C ASN A 78 6.96 8.83 0.10
N ILE A 79 6.32 7.75 0.60
CA ILE A 79 6.75 7.07 1.83
C ILE A 79 7.88 6.08 1.55
N GLY A 80 8.94 6.16 2.35
CA GLY A 80 10.02 5.16 2.38
C GLY A 80 10.91 5.16 1.13
N ARG A 81 11.59 4.04 0.91
CA ARG A 81 12.58 3.85 -0.16
C ARG A 81 12.44 2.47 -0.82
N GLY A 82 13.12 2.26 -1.95
CA GLY A 82 13.08 0.99 -2.67
C GLY A 82 11.66 0.63 -3.12
N LYS A 83 10.99 1.63 -3.66
CA LYS A 83 9.60 1.59 -4.14
C LYS A 83 9.51 0.75 -5.40
N GLN A 84 8.53 -0.12 -5.48
CA GLN A 84 8.28 -0.98 -6.63
C GLN A 84 6.79 -1.19 -6.82
N LEU A 85 6.31 -0.95 -8.03
CA LEU A 85 5.02 -1.38 -8.52
C LEU A 85 5.21 -2.66 -9.34
N THR A 86 4.44 -3.69 -9.07
CA THR A 86 4.48 -4.97 -9.78
C THR A 86 3.08 -5.55 -9.90
N ASN A 87 2.90 -6.55 -10.75
CA ASN A 87 1.62 -7.21 -10.95
C ASN A 87 0.51 -6.22 -11.33
N VAL A 88 0.79 -5.39 -12.33
CA VAL A 88 -0.09 -4.30 -12.75
C VAL A 88 -1.13 -4.80 -13.74
N ILE A 89 -2.36 -4.39 -13.51
CA ILE A 89 -3.47 -4.45 -14.46
C ILE A 89 -3.85 -3.03 -14.75
N SER A 90 -4.00 -2.67 -16.01
CA SER A 90 -4.50 -1.37 -16.44
C SER A 90 -5.67 -1.55 -17.38
N VAL A 91 -6.74 -0.82 -17.13
CA VAL A 91 -7.93 -0.78 -17.97
C VAL A 91 -8.21 0.68 -18.29
N GLU A 92 -8.11 1.02 -19.56
CA GLU A 92 -8.50 2.34 -20.06
C GLU A 92 -9.99 2.30 -20.40
N GLY A 93 -10.76 3.19 -19.80
CA GLY A 93 -12.21 3.29 -19.98
C GLY A 93 -12.62 4.66 -20.53
N PRO A 94 -13.84 4.79 -21.06
CA PRO A 94 -14.31 6.04 -21.65
C PRO A 94 -14.47 7.16 -20.59
N ASN A 95 -14.64 6.82 -19.33
CA ASN A 95 -14.90 7.77 -18.24
C ASN A 95 -13.81 7.77 -17.17
N ALA A 96 -13.02 6.71 -17.07
CA ALA A 96 -11.96 6.58 -16.10
C ALA A 96 -10.94 5.53 -16.50
N ASP A 97 -9.69 5.78 -16.20
CA ASP A 97 -8.58 4.82 -16.29
C ASP A 97 -8.34 4.20 -14.93
N ILE A 98 -8.28 2.88 -14.91
CA ILE A 98 -8.13 2.10 -13.68
C ILE A 98 -6.83 1.33 -13.75
N ALA A 99 -6.02 1.39 -12.69
CA ALA A 99 -4.91 0.46 -12.52
C ALA A 99 -4.97 -0.19 -11.13
N VAL A 100 -4.75 -1.51 -11.08
CA VAL A 100 -4.60 -2.26 -9.84
C VAL A 100 -3.22 -2.90 -9.83
N PHE A 101 -2.49 -2.74 -8.73
CA PHE A 101 -1.10 -3.18 -8.64
C PHE A 101 -0.68 -3.55 -7.21
N ASP A 102 0.36 -4.35 -7.12
CA ASP A 102 1.07 -4.58 -5.86
C ASP A 102 2.13 -3.50 -5.66
N TYR A 103 2.03 -2.77 -4.56
CA TYR A 103 3.00 -1.76 -4.17
C TYR A 103 3.86 -2.23 -3.00
N ARG A 104 5.18 -2.10 -3.17
CA ARG A 104 6.18 -2.46 -2.16
C ARG A 104 7.11 -1.28 -1.90
N TYR A 105 7.42 -1.03 -0.61
CA TYR A 105 8.42 -0.06 -0.18
C TYR A 105 9.04 -0.46 1.15
N VAL A 106 10.08 0.24 1.59
CA VAL A 106 10.80 -0.03 2.83
C VAL A 106 10.77 1.20 3.71
N THR A 107 10.37 1.04 4.97
CA THR A 107 10.41 2.06 6.00
C THR A 107 11.43 1.72 7.07
N GLY A 108 11.87 2.74 7.84
CA GLY A 108 12.86 2.56 8.89
C GLY A 108 14.26 2.25 8.38
N GLY A 109 15.22 2.11 9.28
CA GLY A 109 16.62 1.78 9.01
C GLY A 109 17.18 0.88 10.13
N GLY A 110 18.33 0.26 9.90
CA GLY A 110 18.92 -0.67 10.87
C GLY A 110 17.94 -1.76 11.29
N ASP A 111 17.78 -1.93 12.60
CA ASP A 111 16.91 -2.94 13.20
C ASP A 111 15.40 -2.66 13.02
N ASP A 112 15.04 -1.39 12.77
CA ASP A 112 13.65 -0.98 12.51
C ASP A 112 13.24 -1.10 11.04
N ARG A 113 14.07 -1.69 10.19
CA ARG A 113 13.76 -1.87 8.77
C ARG A 113 12.54 -2.75 8.57
N ARG A 114 11.51 -2.20 7.91
CA ARG A 114 10.25 -2.89 7.61
C ARG A 114 9.96 -2.85 6.12
N VAL A 115 9.74 -4.00 5.52
CA VAL A 115 9.20 -4.11 4.16
C VAL A 115 7.68 -4.02 4.24
N ARG A 116 7.11 -3.05 3.53
CA ARG A 116 5.65 -2.83 3.45
C ARG A 116 5.17 -3.26 2.09
N LYS A 117 4.01 -3.92 2.05
CA LYS A 117 3.38 -4.38 0.82
C LYS A 117 1.88 -4.23 0.93
N GLN A 118 1.26 -3.81 -0.14
CA GLN A 118 -0.19 -3.69 -0.25
C GLN A 118 -0.63 -3.73 -1.70
N THR A 119 -1.87 -4.12 -1.95
CA THR A 119 -2.52 -3.94 -3.24
C THR A 119 -3.14 -2.55 -3.24
N VAL A 120 -2.97 -1.82 -4.33
CA VAL A 120 -3.46 -0.46 -4.53
C VAL A 120 -4.27 -0.44 -5.82
N MET A 121 -5.37 0.29 -5.82
CA MET A 121 -6.12 0.65 -7.00
C MET A 121 -6.00 2.15 -7.21
N SER A 122 -5.63 2.59 -8.40
CA SER A 122 -5.76 3.96 -8.85
C SER A 122 -6.94 4.08 -9.82
N VAL A 123 -7.68 5.16 -9.70
CA VAL A 123 -8.72 5.56 -10.66
C VAL A 123 -8.45 6.99 -11.05
N GLU A 124 -8.27 7.25 -12.34
CA GLU A 124 -8.03 8.57 -12.90
C GLU A 124 -9.18 8.95 -13.84
N SER A 125 -9.77 10.13 -13.67
CA SER A 125 -10.89 10.59 -14.49
C SER A 125 -10.88 12.12 -14.60
N THR A 126 -10.99 12.60 -15.82
CA THR A 126 -11.16 14.08 -16.08
C THR A 126 -12.49 14.62 -15.58
N SER A 127 -13.45 13.74 -15.32
CA SER A 127 -14.75 14.11 -14.77
C SER A 127 -14.75 14.22 -13.25
N LEU A 128 -13.70 13.75 -12.57
CA LEU A 128 -13.61 13.76 -11.11
C LEU A 128 -12.96 15.07 -10.63
N VAL A 129 -13.75 15.92 -9.99
CA VAL A 129 -13.31 17.18 -9.37
C VAL A 129 -13.47 17.09 -7.85
N HIS A 130 -12.40 17.32 -7.12
CA HIS A 130 -12.34 17.22 -5.65
C HIS A 130 -11.15 18.02 -5.11
N PRO A 131 -11.19 18.45 -3.86
CA PRO A 131 -9.98 18.97 -3.19
C PRO A 131 -8.94 17.87 -3.00
N VAL A 132 -7.71 18.28 -2.79
CA VAL A 132 -6.64 17.35 -2.40
C VAL A 132 -6.86 16.91 -0.96
N PHE A 133 -7.05 15.61 -0.74
CA PHE A 133 -7.20 15.06 0.60
C PHE A 133 -6.57 13.67 0.76
N ASN A 134 -6.39 13.29 2.02
CA ASN A 134 -5.85 12.01 2.44
C ASN A 134 -6.66 11.47 3.62
N LEU A 135 -7.38 10.39 3.39
CA LEU A 135 -8.19 9.68 4.38
C LEU A 135 -7.47 8.40 4.81
N ARG A 136 -7.29 8.22 6.11
CA ARG A 136 -6.64 7.02 6.67
C ARG A 136 -7.29 6.60 7.97
N PRO A 137 -7.28 5.30 8.31
CA PRO A 137 -7.75 4.83 9.61
C PRO A 137 -7.01 5.51 10.76
N GLU A 138 -7.73 5.78 11.86
CA GLU A 138 -7.16 6.27 13.12
C GLU A 138 -6.00 5.38 13.62
N GLY A 139 -5.05 5.95 14.36
CA GLY A 139 -3.84 5.24 14.80
C GLY A 139 -2.78 5.03 13.72
N PHE A 140 -3.01 5.51 12.49
CA PHE A 140 -2.08 5.38 11.37
C PHE A 140 -0.86 6.31 11.45
N TRP A 141 -0.98 7.46 12.14
CA TRP A 141 -0.05 8.59 12.01
C TRP A 141 1.25 8.48 12.82
N SER A 142 1.53 7.37 13.50
CA SER A 142 2.79 7.21 14.22
C SER A 142 4.00 7.25 13.28
N LYS A 143 4.77 8.33 13.29
CA LYS A 143 6.10 8.56 12.69
C LYS A 143 6.19 8.78 11.15
N VAL A 144 5.17 8.47 10.36
CA VAL A 144 5.19 8.68 8.90
C VAL A 144 4.38 9.92 8.50
N GLY A 145 3.53 10.39 9.40
CA GLY A 145 2.62 11.51 9.18
C GLY A 145 3.27 12.88 9.03
N ALA A 146 4.56 13.03 9.37
CA ALA A 146 5.28 14.29 9.17
C ALA A 146 5.54 14.64 7.69
N ALA A 147 5.40 13.67 6.78
CA ALA A 147 5.53 13.90 5.33
C ALA A 147 4.27 14.53 4.71
N PHE A 148 3.17 14.59 5.48
CA PHE A 148 1.90 15.17 5.05
C PHE A 148 1.65 16.43 5.86
N GLY A 149 1.92 17.58 5.29
CA GLY A 149 1.55 18.87 5.86
C GLY A 149 0.04 18.94 6.08
N GLY A 150 -0.40 19.78 6.98
CA GLY A 150 -1.81 20.01 7.30
C GLY A 150 -2.19 19.45 8.68
N GLN A 151 -3.17 20.11 9.31
CA GLN A 151 -3.80 19.66 10.55
C GLN A 151 -4.80 18.56 10.25
N ASP A 152 -5.12 17.76 11.26
CA ASP A 152 -6.22 16.80 11.17
C ASP A 152 -7.54 17.58 11.09
N ILE A 153 -8.41 17.17 10.16
CA ILE A 153 -9.71 17.80 9.93
C ILE A 153 -10.76 16.95 10.64
N ASP A 154 -11.14 17.39 11.84
CA ASP A 154 -12.13 16.71 12.66
C ASP A 154 -13.54 17.20 12.36
N PHE A 155 -14.52 16.29 12.38
CA PHE A 155 -15.94 16.58 12.23
C PHE A 155 -16.67 16.23 13.53
N VAL A 156 -16.79 17.22 14.42
CA VAL A 156 -17.40 17.06 15.75
C VAL A 156 -18.85 16.55 15.65
N GLU A 157 -19.54 16.93 14.58
CA GLU A 157 -20.93 16.53 14.32
C GLU A 157 -21.03 15.10 13.74
N HIS A 158 -19.89 14.47 13.41
CA HIS A 158 -19.80 13.11 12.88
C HIS A 158 -18.78 12.26 13.66
N PRO A 159 -19.06 11.94 14.93
CA PRO A 159 -18.11 11.23 15.78
C PRO A 159 -17.73 9.84 15.23
N ASP A 160 -18.67 9.11 14.63
CA ASP A 160 -18.42 7.80 14.02
C ASP A 160 -17.37 7.83 12.91
N PHE A 161 -17.28 8.93 12.17
CA PHE A 161 -16.25 9.16 11.18
C PHE A 161 -14.91 9.50 11.85
N SER A 162 -14.92 10.50 12.75
CA SER A 162 -13.71 11.03 13.40
C SER A 162 -13.04 10.01 14.33
N GLU A 163 -13.78 9.07 14.92
CA GLU A 163 -13.22 7.96 15.69
C GLU A 163 -12.55 6.89 14.81
N LYS A 164 -12.97 6.76 13.56
CA LYS A 164 -12.44 5.73 12.64
C LYS A 164 -11.32 6.22 11.73
N TYR A 165 -11.36 7.51 11.38
CA TYR A 165 -10.52 8.06 10.32
C TYR A 165 -9.89 9.40 10.71
N VAL A 166 -8.66 9.57 10.25
CA VAL A 166 -7.97 10.87 10.18
C VAL A 166 -8.07 11.35 8.74
N LEU A 167 -8.55 12.58 8.56
CA LEU A 167 -8.63 13.27 7.29
C LEU A 167 -7.67 14.45 7.29
N LYS A 168 -6.89 14.61 6.23
CA LYS A 168 -6.02 15.76 5.98
C LYS A 168 -6.23 16.27 4.56
N GLY A 169 -6.03 17.57 4.36
CA GLY A 169 -6.10 18.19 3.04
C GLY A 169 -5.13 19.34 2.90
N GLU A 170 -4.93 19.80 1.69
CA GLU A 170 -4.13 20.99 1.41
C GLU A 170 -4.89 22.25 1.84
N SER A 171 -6.21 22.28 1.63
CA SER A 171 -7.12 23.34 2.09
C SER A 171 -8.18 22.72 3.02
N GLU A 172 -8.13 23.05 4.30
CA GLU A 172 -9.12 22.57 5.28
C GLU A 172 -10.53 23.03 4.91
N GLU A 173 -10.68 24.30 4.46
CA GLU A 173 -11.97 24.86 4.10
C GLU A 173 -12.60 24.09 2.93
N GLU A 174 -11.85 23.87 1.85
CA GLU A 174 -12.35 23.13 0.70
C GLU A 174 -12.73 21.69 1.04
N VAL A 175 -11.90 21.02 1.85
CA VAL A 175 -12.18 19.64 2.30
C VAL A 175 -13.42 19.61 3.17
N ARG A 176 -13.63 20.57 4.09
CA ARG A 176 -14.84 20.63 4.92
C ARG A 176 -16.10 20.85 4.09
N ILE A 177 -16.04 21.71 3.09
CA ILE A 177 -17.17 21.96 2.17
C ILE A 177 -17.44 20.69 1.33
N TYR A 178 -16.39 20.02 0.88
CA TYR A 178 -16.50 18.82 0.05
C TYR A 178 -17.04 17.61 0.81
N MET A 179 -16.59 17.37 2.04
CA MET A 179 -16.99 16.25 2.89
C MET A 179 -18.37 16.51 3.52
N ASP A 180 -19.43 16.35 2.73
CA ASP A 180 -20.80 16.46 3.24
C ASP A 180 -21.17 15.25 4.12
N THR A 181 -22.31 15.33 4.83
CA THR A 181 -22.83 14.29 5.71
C THR A 181 -22.88 12.93 5.02
N MET A 182 -23.37 12.88 3.77
CA MET A 182 -23.51 11.61 3.04
C MET A 182 -22.14 10.95 2.79
N LEU A 183 -21.11 11.76 2.46
CA LEU A 183 -19.77 11.24 2.21
C LEU A 183 -19.08 10.84 3.51
N LEU A 184 -19.28 11.58 4.60
CA LEU A 184 -18.78 11.22 5.94
C LEU A 184 -19.41 9.91 6.42
N ASP A 185 -20.74 9.74 6.29
CA ASP A 185 -21.45 8.52 6.63
C ASP A 185 -20.99 7.34 5.77
N PHE A 186 -20.78 7.56 4.47
CA PHE A 186 -20.25 6.55 3.57
C PHE A 186 -18.89 6.05 4.05
N PHE A 187 -17.94 6.96 4.36
CA PHE A 187 -16.63 6.58 4.86
C PHE A 187 -16.70 5.95 6.26
N ALA A 188 -17.56 6.46 7.14
CA ALA A 188 -17.77 5.86 8.48
C ALA A 188 -18.26 4.41 8.42
N ALA A 189 -19.03 4.06 7.38
CA ALA A 189 -19.46 2.68 7.14
C ALA A 189 -18.36 1.77 6.60
N GLN A 190 -17.26 2.33 6.04
CA GLN A 190 -16.14 1.52 5.53
C GLN A 190 -15.28 0.96 6.65
N ASN A 191 -14.48 -0.08 6.32
CA ASN A 191 -13.61 -0.74 7.30
C ASN A 191 -12.12 -0.57 6.94
N LYS A 192 -11.45 0.35 7.63
CA LYS A 192 -9.99 0.55 7.57
C LYS A 192 -9.43 0.76 6.16
N ILE A 193 -10.15 1.48 5.32
CA ILE A 193 -9.68 1.87 4.00
C ILE A 193 -8.74 3.08 4.10
N CYS A 194 -7.89 3.23 3.09
CA CYS A 194 -7.16 4.46 2.81
C CYS A 194 -7.64 4.99 1.45
N CYS A 195 -7.91 6.29 1.38
CA CYS A 195 -8.23 6.99 0.16
C CYS A 195 -7.39 8.26 0.07
N GLU A 196 -6.59 8.36 -0.99
CA GLU A 196 -5.83 9.58 -1.31
C GLU A 196 -6.42 10.17 -2.59
N ALA A 197 -6.75 11.45 -2.57
CA ALA A 197 -7.38 12.13 -3.69
C ALA A 197 -6.52 13.30 -4.16
N ARG A 198 -6.19 13.35 -5.45
CA ARG A 198 -5.32 14.36 -6.04
C ARG A 198 -5.53 14.48 -7.55
N GLU A 199 -5.74 15.71 -8.03
CA GLU A 199 -5.71 16.06 -9.48
C GLU A 199 -6.59 15.17 -10.37
N GLY A 200 -7.86 14.93 -9.97
CA GLY A 200 -8.78 14.10 -10.75
C GLY A 200 -8.51 12.60 -10.64
N ALA A 201 -7.67 12.20 -9.70
CA ALA A 201 -7.33 10.80 -9.46
C ALA A 201 -7.45 10.44 -7.98
N ILE A 202 -7.71 9.16 -7.72
CA ILE A 202 -7.71 8.61 -6.37
C ILE A 202 -6.83 7.37 -6.28
N LEU A 203 -6.26 7.15 -5.09
CA LEU A 203 -5.73 5.85 -4.68
C LEU A 203 -6.62 5.26 -3.60
N TYR A 204 -7.02 4.01 -3.81
CA TYR A 204 -7.75 3.20 -2.84
C TYR A 204 -6.91 2.00 -2.43
N TYR A 205 -6.77 1.75 -1.12
CA TYR A 205 -6.03 0.61 -0.60
C TYR A 205 -6.34 0.31 0.86
N HIS A 206 -5.99 -0.91 1.31
CA HIS A 206 -5.90 -1.24 2.73
C HIS A 206 -4.44 -1.25 3.17
N ARG A 207 -4.16 -0.58 4.28
CA ARG A 207 -2.79 -0.44 4.79
C ARG A 207 -2.10 -1.77 5.00
N TYR A 208 -0.93 -1.94 4.37
CA TYR A 208 -0.05 -3.12 4.51
C TYR A 208 -0.72 -4.45 4.18
N LYS A 209 -1.85 -4.43 3.50
CA LYS A 209 -2.58 -5.63 3.11
C LYS A 209 -2.56 -5.79 1.59
N ARG A 210 -2.03 -6.90 1.13
CA ARG A 210 -2.22 -7.34 -0.25
C ARG A 210 -3.50 -8.18 -0.31
N VAL A 211 -4.27 -7.96 -1.36
CA VAL A 211 -5.40 -8.82 -1.70
C VAL A 211 -4.85 -10.19 -2.10
N ASP A 212 -5.43 -11.26 -1.63
CA ASP A 212 -5.01 -12.60 -2.01
C ASP A 212 -5.20 -12.81 -3.53
N PRO A 213 -4.34 -13.59 -4.21
CA PRO A 213 -4.45 -13.87 -5.62
C PRO A 213 -5.57 -14.88 -5.88
N ASP A 214 -6.79 -14.41 -5.70
CA ASP A 214 -8.06 -15.09 -5.83
C ASP A 214 -9.04 -14.18 -6.56
N ALA A 215 -9.80 -14.72 -7.52
CA ALA A 215 -10.64 -13.92 -8.40
C ALA A 215 -11.75 -13.18 -7.65
N GLU A 216 -12.41 -13.83 -6.70
CA GLU A 216 -13.51 -13.23 -5.92
C GLU A 216 -13.00 -12.09 -5.03
N GLN A 217 -11.85 -12.30 -4.35
CA GLN A 217 -11.27 -11.27 -3.50
C GLN A 217 -10.75 -10.06 -4.29
N LEU A 218 -10.18 -10.30 -5.48
CA LEU A 218 -9.74 -9.23 -6.38
C LEU A 218 -10.93 -8.44 -6.92
N GLN A 219 -11.98 -9.14 -7.36
CA GLN A 219 -13.22 -8.51 -7.83
C GLN A 219 -13.83 -7.64 -6.72
N LYS A 220 -13.99 -8.21 -5.52
CA LYS A 220 -14.52 -7.45 -4.38
C LYS A 220 -13.68 -6.20 -4.06
N PHE A 221 -12.35 -6.31 -4.09
CA PHE A 221 -11.48 -5.16 -3.85
C PHE A 221 -11.67 -4.07 -4.90
N MET A 222 -11.80 -4.46 -6.17
CA MET A 222 -12.05 -3.52 -7.28
C MET A 222 -13.44 -2.88 -7.15
N GLU A 223 -14.48 -3.65 -6.82
CA GLU A 223 -15.83 -3.14 -6.58
C GLU A 223 -15.87 -2.15 -5.40
N ASP A 224 -15.19 -2.46 -4.29
CA ASP A 224 -15.11 -1.56 -3.14
C ASP A 224 -14.37 -0.26 -3.49
N GLY A 225 -13.29 -0.31 -4.27
CA GLY A 225 -12.57 0.86 -4.76
C GLY A 225 -13.39 1.69 -5.76
N MET A 226 -14.10 1.03 -6.68
CA MET A 226 -15.01 1.72 -7.61
C MET A 226 -16.16 2.41 -6.88
N ARG A 227 -16.71 1.81 -5.85
CA ARG A 227 -17.74 2.43 -5.02
C ARG A 227 -17.24 3.74 -4.37
N VAL A 228 -16.00 3.76 -3.90
CA VAL A 228 -15.38 5.01 -3.41
C VAL A 228 -15.33 6.06 -4.51
N PHE A 229 -14.88 5.69 -5.70
CA PHE A 229 -14.83 6.60 -6.84
C PHE A 229 -16.22 7.13 -7.22
N GLU A 230 -17.23 6.27 -7.29
CA GLU A 230 -18.61 6.62 -7.61
C GLU A 230 -19.24 7.59 -6.60
N GLU A 231 -18.98 7.40 -5.30
CA GLU A 231 -19.45 8.30 -4.25
C GLU A 231 -18.77 9.67 -4.33
N LEU A 232 -17.48 9.73 -4.63
CA LEU A 232 -16.77 10.98 -4.85
C LEU A 232 -17.28 11.68 -6.12
N LEU A 233 -17.57 10.94 -7.17
CA LEU A 233 -18.18 11.49 -8.39
C LEU A 233 -19.60 12.00 -8.15
N ALA A 234 -20.43 11.25 -7.43
CA ALA A 234 -21.79 11.64 -7.07
C ALA A 234 -21.81 12.90 -6.18
N ARG A 235 -20.78 13.09 -5.34
CA ARG A 235 -20.63 14.26 -4.48
C ARG A 235 -20.64 15.57 -5.28
N GLN A 236 -20.11 15.58 -6.49
CA GLN A 236 -20.04 16.78 -7.35
C GLN A 236 -21.42 17.29 -7.80
N SER A 237 -22.44 16.45 -7.77
CA SER A 237 -23.82 16.82 -8.11
C SER A 237 -24.55 17.43 -6.92
N ARG A 238 -23.94 17.45 -5.73
CA ARG A 238 -24.50 18.00 -4.49
C ARG A 238 -23.93 19.41 -4.21
N PRO A 239 -24.64 20.27 -3.43
CA PRO A 239 -24.14 21.61 -3.08
C PRO A 239 -22.74 21.56 -2.45
N GLY A 240 -21.83 22.43 -2.89
CA GLY A 240 -20.43 22.45 -2.44
C GLY A 240 -19.53 21.34 -3.03
N GLY A 241 -20.04 20.50 -3.94
CA GLY A 241 -19.30 19.39 -4.51
C GLY A 241 -18.27 19.75 -5.57
N ARG A 242 -18.41 20.91 -6.20
CA ARG A 242 -17.43 21.42 -7.15
C ARG A 242 -16.64 22.53 -6.46
N SER A 243 -15.35 22.35 -6.26
CA SER A 243 -14.45 23.47 -6.01
C SER A 243 -14.37 24.32 -7.29
N ALA A 244 -14.51 25.61 -7.11
CA ALA A 244 -14.41 26.58 -8.20
C ALA A 244 -12.98 26.64 -8.77
#